data_0351dd16dfaca0ca40e9a76d69ddc905
#
_entry.id   0351dd16dfaca0ca40e9a76d69ddc905
#
_cell.length_a   1.000
_cell.length_b   1.000
_cell.length_c   1.000
_cell.angle_alpha   90.00
_cell.angle_beta   90.00
_cell.angle_gamma   90.00
#
_symmetry.space_group_name_H-M   'P 1'
#
loop_
_entity.id
_entity.type
_entity.pdbx_description
1 polymer ?
#
loop_
_entity_poly.entity_id
_entity_poly.type
_entity_poly.pdbx_seq_one_letter_code
_entity_poly.pdbx_strand_id
1 'polypeptide(L)'
;LTIYQTSVTVENSWYRCVQILLGGFVSLGFISTDLISQIREQTDITSIIGSYVRLVSSGNSYKALCPFHKEKTASFHVIPDKQIYHCFGCGKGGDVFSFIMEAEHLAFPEAVKFLASKCGVTIPENQDHQDTRKSQQYVFLD
;
A
#
# COMPACT_ATOMS: atom_id res chain seq x y z
N LEU A 1 15.86 38.54 -6.92
CA LEU A 1 15.70 38.52 -5.46
C LEU A 1 14.26 38.23 -5.11
N THR A 2 13.85 36.99 -4.97
CA THR A 2 12.91 36.54 -3.95
C THR A 2 12.71 35.05 -4.09
N ILE A 3 13.25 34.38 -3.16
CA ILE A 3 13.14 32.95 -2.87
C ILE A 3 11.69 32.68 -2.49
N TYR A 4 10.98 31.88 -3.27
CA TYR A 4 9.76 31.24 -2.81
C TYR A 4 10.02 29.76 -2.62
N GLN A 5 10.42 29.49 -1.42
CA GLN A 5 10.52 28.16 -0.86
C GLN A 5 9.15 27.81 -0.27
N THR A 6 8.32 27.14 -1.04
CA THR A 6 7.12 26.53 -0.47
C THR A 6 7.42 25.08 -0.18
N SER A 7 7.89 24.88 1.03
CA SER A 7 7.94 23.58 1.68
C SER A 7 6.52 23.05 1.85
N VAL A 8 6.15 22.08 1.07
CA VAL A 8 5.00 21.24 1.39
C VAL A 8 5.51 20.08 2.25
N THR A 9 5.63 20.39 3.53
CA THR A 9 5.83 19.35 4.56
C THR A 9 4.50 18.63 4.79
N VAL A 10 4.29 17.54 4.10
CA VAL A 10 3.32 16.54 4.55
C VAL A 10 4.01 15.72 5.62
N GLU A 11 3.95 16.20 6.84
CA GLU A 11 4.41 15.46 8.01
C GLU A 11 3.46 14.29 8.27
N ASN A 12 3.78 13.13 7.74
CA ASN A 12 3.24 11.88 8.23
C ASN A 12 3.85 11.61 9.60
N SER A 13 3.19 12.11 10.63
CA SER A 13 3.58 12.01 12.05
C SER A 13 3.75 10.57 12.54
N TRP A 14 3.34 9.56 11.76
CA TRP A 14 3.42 8.16 12.12
C TRP A 14 4.82 7.54 11.92
N TYR A 15 5.61 8.07 10.97
CA TYR A 15 6.94 7.53 10.71
C TYR A 15 8.01 8.00 11.71
N ARG A 16 7.75 9.06 12.46
CA ARG A 16 8.71 9.60 13.42
C ARG A 16 8.70 8.92 14.79
N CYS A 17 7.61 8.26 15.14
CA CYS A 17 7.48 7.62 16.47
C CYS A 17 8.20 6.26 16.55
N VAL A 18 8.44 5.59 15.42
CA VAL A 18 9.06 4.25 15.39
C VAL A 18 10.60 4.33 15.37
N GLN A 19 11.17 5.47 15.00
CA GLN A 19 12.62 5.61 14.83
C GLN A 19 13.40 5.91 16.12
N ILE A 20 12.73 6.26 17.23
CA ILE A 20 13.42 6.74 18.44
C ILE A 20 13.56 5.67 19.53
N LEU A 21 12.84 4.55 19.45
CA LEU A 21 12.75 3.59 20.57
C LEU A 21 13.53 2.28 20.43
N LEU A 22 14.14 1.99 19.29
CA LEU A 22 14.97 0.80 19.15
C LEU A 22 16.23 1.13 18.38
N GLY A 23 17.29 1.41 19.11
CA GLY A 23 18.68 1.39 18.61
C GLY A 23 19.06 0.01 18.11
N GLY A 24 18.43 -0.47 17.07
CA GLY A 24 18.72 -1.71 16.38
C GLY A 24 18.64 -1.42 14.88
N PHE A 25 19.75 -1.56 14.20
CA PHE A 25 19.88 -1.51 12.76
C PHE A 25 19.04 -2.65 12.15
N VAL A 26 17.75 -2.39 11.94
CA VAL A 26 16.94 -3.26 11.10
C VAL A 26 17.17 -2.79 9.68
N SER A 27 17.96 -3.52 8.93
CA SER A 27 18.02 -3.42 7.46
C SER A 27 16.65 -3.79 6.89
N LEU A 28 15.70 -2.85 6.97
CA LEU A 28 14.55 -2.89 6.08
C LEU A 28 15.11 -2.60 4.69
N GLY A 29 15.07 -3.61 3.81
CA GLY A 29 15.40 -3.44 2.42
C GLY A 29 14.74 -2.16 1.89
N PHE A 30 15.54 -1.18 1.50
CA PHE A 30 15.07 0.14 1.11
C PHE A 30 14.23 0.03 -0.17
N ILE A 31 12.90 -0.05 -0.01
CA ILE A 31 12.00 0.31 -1.09
C ILE A 31 12.13 1.83 -1.21
N SER A 32 12.77 2.31 -2.26
CA SER A 32 12.98 3.74 -2.43
C SER A 32 11.64 4.47 -2.59
N THR A 33 11.54 5.67 -2.08
CA THR A 33 10.36 6.52 -2.25
C THR A 33 10.06 6.78 -3.72
N ASP A 34 11.10 6.84 -4.57
CA ASP A 34 10.97 7.00 -6.02
C ASP A 34 10.27 5.80 -6.66
N LEU A 35 10.60 4.59 -6.23
CA LEU A 35 9.94 3.38 -6.71
C LEU A 35 8.45 3.34 -6.32
N ILE A 36 8.13 3.74 -5.09
CA ILE A 36 6.73 3.84 -4.64
C ILE A 36 5.97 4.86 -5.47
N SER A 37 6.58 6.01 -5.77
CA SER A 37 5.99 7.05 -6.62
C SER A 37 5.76 6.57 -8.04
N GLN A 38 6.73 5.89 -8.65
CA GLN A 38 6.59 5.30 -9.98
C GLN A 38 5.46 4.27 -10.04
N ILE A 39 5.38 3.37 -9.07
CA ILE A 39 4.29 2.39 -9.00
C ILE A 39 2.94 3.09 -8.87
N ARG A 40 2.86 4.12 -8.02
CA ARG A 40 1.63 4.89 -7.83
C ARG A 40 1.18 5.60 -9.12
N GLU A 41 2.09 6.19 -9.87
CA GLU A 41 1.79 6.86 -11.13
C GLU A 41 1.38 5.90 -12.25
N GLN A 42 1.96 4.70 -12.26
CA GLN A 42 1.67 3.67 -13.26
C GLN A 42 0.46 2.81 -12.91
N THR A 43 -0.04 2.92 -11.68
CA THR A 43 -1.17 2.12 -11.19
C THR A 43 -2.43 2.95 -11.18
N ASP A 44 -3.43 2.55 -11.95
CA ASP A 44 -4.77 3.12 -11.82
C ASP A 44 -5.58 2.36 -10.77
N ILE A 45 -5.98 3.09 -9.73
CA ILE A 45 -6.76 2.53 -8.61
C ILE A 45 -8.09 1.91 -9.08
N THR A 46 -8.70 2.50 -10.10
CA THR A 46 -9.96 2.02 -10.67
C THR A 46 -9.79 0.65 -11.31
N SER A 47 -8.71 0.49 -12.05
CA SER A 47 -8.36 -0.77 -12.71
C SER A 47 -8.07 -1.88 -11.71
N ILE A 48 -7.29 -1.57 -10.68
CA ILE A 48 -6.95 -2.53 -9.62
C ILE A 48 -8.21 -2.93 -8.84
N ILE A 49 -8.97 -1.98 -8.32
CA ILE A 49 -10.17 -2.27 -7.53
C ILE A 49 -11.24 -2.95 -8.38
N GLY A 50 -11.35 -2.58 -9.66
CA GLY A 50 -12.28 -3.20 -10.61
C GLY A 50 -12.03 -4.70 -10.85
N SER A 51 -10.82 -5.19 -10.56
CA SER A 51 -10.53 -6.64 -10.61
C SER A 51 -11.07 -7.41 -9.40
N TYR A 52 -11.38 -6.73 -8.30
CA TYR A 52 -11.91 -7.32 -7.05
C TYR A 52 -13.43 -7.14 -6.92
N VAL A 53 -13.93 -5.98 -7.31
CA VAL A 53 -15.35 -5.62 -7.14
C VAL A 53 -15.89 -4.96 -8.40
N ARG A 54 -17.19 -5.15 -8.64
CA ARG A 54 -17.86 -4.51 -9.76
C ARG A 54 -18.08 -3.03 -9.47
N LEU A 55 -17.34 -2.18 -10.16
CA LEU A 55 -17.47 -0.73 -10.07
C LEU A 55 -18.62 -0.24 -10.98
N VAL A 56 -19.45 0.64 -10.43
CA VAL A 56 -20.53 1.32 -11.15
C VAL A 56 -20.21 2.80 -11.18
N SER A 57 -20.22 3.41 -12.36
CA SER A 57 -19.97 4.85 -12.53
C SER A 57 -21.03 5.68 -11.80
N SER A 58 -20.59 6.70 -11.09
CA SER A 58 -21.44 7.65 -10.35
C SER A 58 -20.85 9.06 -10.45
N GLY A 59 -21.13 9.75 -11.54
CA GLY A 59 -20.50 11.03 -11.86
C GLY A 59 -19.01 10.89 -12.10
N ASN A 60 -18.18 11.67 -11.38
CA ASN A 60 -16.72 11.62 -11.46
C ASN A 60 -16.10 10.56 -10.54
N SER A 61 -16.89 9.66 -9.99
CA SER A 61 -16.44 8.60 -9.10
C SER A 61 -17.08 7.27 -9.44
N TYR A 62 -16.61 6.22 -8.82
CA TYR A 62 -17.22 4.90 -8.92
C TYR A 62 -17.75 4.45 -7.57
N LYS A 63 -18.82 3.66 -7.60
CA LYS A 63 -19.42 3.04 -6.42
C LYS A 63 -19.41 1.53 -6.56
N ALA A 64 -19.26 0.83 -5.43
CA ALA A 64 -19.34 -0.62 -5.36
C ALA A 64 -19.85 -1.08 -4.00
N LEU A 65 -20.16 -2.36 -3.90
CA LEU A 65 -20.27 -3.03 -2.61
C LEU A 65 -18.87 -3.21 -2.02
N CYS A 66 -18.73 -2.92 -0.73
CA CYS A 66 -17.44 -3.00 -0.07
C CYS A 66 -16.93 -4.45 0.02
N PRO A 67 -15.69 -4.73 -0.35
CA PRO A 67 -15.10 -6.06 -0.20
C PRO A 67 -14.74 -6.41 1.24
N PHE A 68 -14.65 -5.41 2.12
CA PHE A 68 -14.16 -5.56 3.49
C PHE A 68 -15.26 -5.79 4.53
N HIS A 69 -16.53 -5.55 4.19
CA HIS A 69 -17.68 -5.86 5.04
C HIS A 69 -18.91 -6.22 4.19
N LYS A 70 -19.82 -6.96 4.79
CA LYS A 70 -21.08 -7.34 4.12
C LYS A 70 -22.06 -6.19 4.15
N GLU A 71 -22.50 -5.76 2.98
CA GLU A 71 -23.51 -4.71 2.83
C GLU A 71 -24.46 -5.03 1.67
N LYS A 72 -25.65 -4.42 1.71
CA LYS A 72 -26.65 -4.52 0.63
C LYS A 72 -26.66 -3.28 -0.25
N THR A 73 -26.14 -2.17 0.25
CA THR A 73 -26.14 -0.86 -0.40
C THR A 73 -24.71 -0.45 -0.69
N ALA A 74 -24.41 -0.03 -1.90
CA ALA A 74 -23.07 0.39 -2.29
C ALA A 74 -22.62 1.63 -1.52
N SER A 75 -21.71 1.44 -0.58
CA SER A 75 -21.09 2.51 0.22
C SER A 75 -19.59 2.69 -0.04
N PHE A 76 -19.02 1.83 -0.85
CA PHE A 76 -17.62 1.90 -1.26
C PHE A 76 -17.45 2.82 -2.46
N HIS A 77 -16.66 3.87 -2.30
CA HIS A 77 -16.43 4.89 -3.31
C HIS A 77 -14.97 4.88 -3.76
N VAL A 78 -14.75 5.00 -5.05
CA VAL A 78 -13.43 5.18 -5.66
C VAL A 78 -13.40 6.50 -6.39
N ILE A 79 -12.41 7.32 -6.10
CA ILE A 79 -12.23 8.66 -6.68
C ILE A 79 -10.95 8.64 -7.55
N PRO A 80 -11.09 8.47 -8.88
CA PRO A 80 -9.93 8.33 -9.77
C PRO A 80 -9.03 9.55 -9.76
N ASP A 81 -9.60 10.75 -9.77
CA ASP A 81 -8.84 12.01 -9.80
C ASP A 81 -7.86 12.15 -8.62
N LYS A 82 -8.20 11.55 -7.49
CA LYS A 82 -7.38 11.58 -6.27
C LYS A 82 -6.62 10.28 -6.05
N GLN A 83 -6.89 9.25 -6.85
CA GLN A 83 -6.33 7.90 -6.68
C GLN A 83 -6.53 7.34 -5.27
N ILE A 84 -7.75 7.53 -4.72
CA ILE A 84 -8.14 7.05 -3.40
C ILE A 84 -9.48 6.32 -3.44
N TYR A 85 -9.69 5.48 -2.44
CA TYR A 85 -11.00 4.90 -2.14
C TYR A 85 -11.43 5.25 -0.71
N HIS A 86 -12.73 5.20 -0.47
CA HIS A 86 -13.31 5.33 0.87
C HIS A 86 -14.63 4.57 0.95
N CYS A 87 -14.80 3.82 2.02
CA CYS A 87 -16.07 3.15 2.34
C CYS A 87 -16.80 3.89 3.46
N PHE A 88 -17.99 4.40 3.17
CA PHE A 88 -18.83 5.08 4.16
C PHE A 88 -19.54 4.11 5.12
N GLY A 89 -19.50 2.81 4.84
CA GLY A 89 -20.07 1.78 5.72
C GLY A 89 -19.13 1.37 6.85
N CYS A 90 -17.88 1.02 6.54
CA CYS A 90 -16.91 0.56 7.53
C CYS A 90 -15.80 1.57 7.86
N GLY A 91 -15.77 2.73 7.18
CA GLY A 91 -14.76 3.77 7.38
C GLY A 91 -13.37 3.47 6.81
N LYS A 92 -13.17 2.32 6.17
CA LYS A 92 -11.89 2.00 5.51
C LYS A 92 -11.69 2.88 4.29
N GLY A 93 -10.45 3.34 4.09
CA GLY A 93 -10.08 4.17 2.95
C GLY A 93 -8.58 4.32 2.84
N GLY A 94 -8.12 4.76 1.69
CA GLY A 94 -6.71 4.98 1.42
C GLY A 94 -6.39 4.98 -0.07
N ASP A 95 -5.14 4.75 -0.38
CA ASP A 95 -4.62 4.61 -1.74
C ASP A 95 -4.62 3.14 -2.22
N VAL A 96 -4.08 2.90 -3.39
CA VAL A 96 -4.00 1.57 -3.98
C VAL A 96 -3.18 0.59 -3.13
N PHE A 97 -2.13 1.06 -2.44
CA PHE A 97 -1.33 0.21 -1.55
C PHE A 97 -2.14 -0.24 -0.35
N SER A 98 -2.84 0.70 0.29
CA SER A 98 -3.74 0.43 1.41
C SER A 98 -4.83 -0.57 1.02
N PHE A 99 -5.37 -0.44 -0.20
CA PHE A 99 -6.36 -1.37 -0.71
C PHE A 99 -5.81 -2.80 -0.82
N ILE A 100 -4.65 -2.97 -1.44
CA ILE A 100 -4.02 -4.29 -1.62
C ILE A 100 -3.62 -4.90 -0.28
N MET A 101 -3.08 -4.12 0.65
CA MET A 101 -2.76 -4.59 2.00
C MET A 101 -3.99 -5.18 2.70
N GLU A 102 -5.13 -4.52 2.58
CA GLU A 102 -6.40 -4.97 3.19
C GLU A 102 -7.04 -6.15 2.43
N ALA A 103 -6.99 -6.13 1.11
CA ALA A 103 -7.65 -7.14 0.27
C ALA A 103 -6.90 -8.48 0.27
N GLU A 104 -5.57 -8.43 0.24
CA GLU A 104 -4.69 -9.60 0.16
C GLU A 104 -4.05 -9.96 1.51
N HIS A 105 -4.33 -9.18 2.57
CA HIS A 105 -3.71 -9.34 3.89
C HIS A 105 -2.17 -9.32 3.84
N LEU A 106 -1.62 -8.45 3.02
CA LEU A 106 -0.18 -8.31 2.81
C LEU A 106 0.41 -7.19 3.67
N ALA A 107 1.68 -7.35 4.05
CA ALA A 107 2.46 -6.24 4.60
C ALA A 107 2.83 -5.25 3.48
N PHE A 108 3.15 -4.00 3.84
CA PHE A 108 3.44 -2.95 2.86
C PHE A 108 4.52 -3.32 1.82
N PRO A 109 5.67 -3.92 2.19
CA PRO A 109 6.68 -4.32 1.21
C PRO A 109 6.17 -5.36 0.20
N GLU A 110 5.30 -6.25 0.64
CA GLU A 110 4.69 -7.29 -0.21
C GLU A 110 3.65 -6.69 -1.14
N ALA A 111 2.84 -5.73 -0.65
CA ALA A 111 1.89 -4.98 -1.46
C ALA A 111 2.61 -4.19 -2.57
N VAL A 112 3.77 -3.58 -2.26
CA VAL A 112 4.61 -2.89 -3.25
C VAL A 112 5.10 -3.86 -4.32
N LYS A 113 5.62 -5.03 -3.93
CA LYS A 113 6.05 -6.08 -4.88
C LYS A 113 4.89 -6.56 -5.75
N PHE A 114 3.74 -6.78 -5.15
CA PHE A 114 2.53 -7.20 -5.86
C PHE A 114 2.13 -6.18 -6.93
N LEU A 115 2.02 -4.90 -6.57
CA LEU A 115 1.66 -3.84 -7.52
C LEU A 115 2.73 -3.63 -8.59
N ALA A 116 4.02 -3.66 -8.23
CA ALA A 116 5.10 -3.58 -9.19
C ALA A 116 5.01 -4.68 -10.27
N SER A 117 4.70 -5.90 -9.87
CA SER A 117 4.51 -7.01 -10.81
C SER A 117 3.33 -6.79 -11.76
N LYS A 118 2.28 -6.10 -11.30
CA LYS A 118 1.10 -5.76 -12.11
C LYS A 118 1.40 -4.64 -13.11
N CYS A 119 2.22 -3.67 -12.72
CA CYS A 119 2.59 -2.53 -13.57
C CYS A 119 3.81 -2.79 -14.44
N GLY A 120 4.49 -3.95 -14.29
CA GLY A 120 5.72 -4.26 -15.01
C GLY A 120 6.94 -3.47 -14.53
N VAL A 121 6.88 -2.90 -13.33
CA VAL A 121 8.01 -2.20 -12.71
C VAL A 121 8.95 -3.23 -12.08
N THR A 122 10.20 -3.24 -12.51
CA THR A 122 11.22 -4.14 -11.94
C THR A 122 11.71 -3.59 -10.61
N ILE A 123 11.47 -4.32 -9.53
CA ILE A 123 12.10 -4.02 -8.24
C ILE A 123 13.49 -4.65 -8.26
N PRO A 124 14.58 -3.88 -8.02
CA PRO A 124 15.88 -4.48 -7.84
C PRO A 124 15.84 -5.36 -6.58
N GLU A 125 15.88 -6.66 -6.78
CA GLU A 125 16.01 -7.61 -5.67
C GLU A 125 17.38 -7.43 -5.02
N ASN A 126 17.45 -6.73 -3.91
CA ASN A 126 18.52 -6.95 -2.96
C ASN A 126 18.28 -8.33 -2.35
N GLN A 127 19.16 -9.25 -2.68
CA GLN A 127 19.21 -10.62 -2.19
C GLN A 127 19.45 -10.62 -0.67
N ASP A 128 18.37 -10.57 0.12
CA ASP A 128 18.44 -10.84 1.57
C ASP A 128 17.12 -11.42 2.07
N HIS A 129 16.76 -12.60 1.55
CA HIS A 129 15.82 -13.49 2.21
C HIS A 129 16.23 -14.96 2.03
N GLN A 130 17.44 -15.27 2.53
CA GLN A 130 17.76 -16.63 2.91
C GLN A 130 18.21 -16.59 4.37
N ASP A 131 17.28 -16.55 5.31
CA ASP A 131 17.53 -17.13 6.63
C ASP A 131 16.32 -17.15 7.57
N THR A 132 15.19 -17.67 7.11
CA THR A 132 14.12 -17.99 8.07
C THR A 132 13.79 -19.49 8.11
N ARG A 133 14.59 -20.33 7.48
CA ARG A 133 14.41 -21.79 7.52
C ARG A 133 15.43 -22.56 8.32
N LYS A 134 16.39 -21.88 8.98
CA LYS A 134 17.43 -22.57 9.77
C LYS A 134 17.30 -22.47 11.29
N SER A 135 16.31 -21.78 11.82
CA SER A 135 16.15 -21.64 13.28
C SER A 135 15.27 -22.70 13.95
N GLN A 136 14.78 -23.69 13.23
CA GLN A 136 13.95 -24.75 13.80
C GLN A 136 14.62 -26.12 13.93
N GLN A 137 15.93 -26.20 13.77
CA GLN A 137 16.63 -27.50 13.82
C GLN A 137 17.63 -27.64 14.95
N TYR A 138 17.56 -26.80 15.98
CA TYR A 138 18.41 -26.91 17.16
C TYR A 138 17.63 -27.00 18.48
N VAL A 139 16.68 -27.91 18.56
CA VAL A 139 16.20 -28.40 19.87
C VAL A 139 15.79 -29.84 19.68
N PHE A 140 16.72 -30.74 19.76
CA PHE A 140 16.53 -32.14 20.23
C PHE A 140 17.87 -32.85 20.10
N LEU A 141 18.70 -32.68 21.10
CA LEU A 141 19.73 -33.63 21.53
C LEU A 141 20.02 -33.32 23.02
N ASP A 142 19.27 -33.97 23.86
CA ASP A 142 19.59 -34.78 25.02
C ASP A 142 18.32 -35.24 25.71
#